data_a2791b60d88ce9947abc301fb52bb8a5
#
_entry.id   a2791b60d88ce9947abc301fb52bb8a5
#
_cell.length_a   1.000
_cell.length_b   1.000
_cell.length_c   1.000
_cell.angle_alpha   90.00
_cell.angle_beta   90.00
_cell.angle_gamma   90.00
#
_symmetry.space_group_name_H-M   'P 1'
#
loop_
_entity.id
_entity.type
_entity.pdbx_description
1 polymer ?
#
loop_
_entity_poly.entity_id
_entity_poly.type
_entity_poly.pdbx_seq_one_letter_code
_entity_poly.pdbx_strand_id
1 'polypeptide(L)'
;MKLRGGAIAGLAALLLAPALCRAQSQSPEDLAQGKILVAPRDSPDPHFAKSVILLARYSHTGALGLMLQYKSDLTLKKVPELKSAGKRSNPVFIGGPVELPSALMLERSETEPPGAALAVTGNLYLLAADTAILSALHDKPASDLRIFIGYAGWGPGQLESEARRRGWYIFKYDESLVFDPHPETLWDRLIEKTGRSIARLR
;
A
#
# COMPACT_ATOMS: atom_id res chain seq x y z
N MET A 1 -31.83 71.07 -8.91
CA MET A 1 -31.51 70.10 -9.98
C MET A 1 -30.70 68.98 -9.34
N LYS A 2 -31.31 67.82 -9.12
CA LYS A 2 -30.76 66.66 -8.38
C LYS A 2 -30.02 65.73 -9.34
N LEU A 3 -28.74 65.48 -9.11
CA LEU A 3 -27.98 64.42 -9.78
C LEU A 3 -27.81 63.26 -8.84
N ARG A 4 -28.37 62.12 -9.20
CA ARG A 4 -28.25 60.87 -8.49
C ARG A 4 -26.98 60.16 -8.97
N GLY A 5 -26.01 59.95 -8.06
CA GLY A 5 -24.89 59.07 -8.28
C GLY A 5 -25.29 57.61 -7.96
N GLY A 6 -25.25 56.76 -9.00
CA GLY A 6 -25.43 55.31 -8.85
C GLY A 6 -24.13 54.63 -8.41
N ALA A 7 -24.13 53.96 -7.28
CA ALA A 7 -23.04 53.09 -6.84
C ALA A 7 -23.15 51.77 -7.55
N ILE A 8 -22.12 51.40 -8.34
CA ILE A 8 -21.95 50.07 -8.93
C ILE A 8 -21.23 49.21 -7.90
N ALA A 9 -21.98 48.32 -7.26
CA ALA A 9 -21.41 47.27 -6.39
C ALA A 9 -20.85 46.17 -7.28
N GLY A 10 -19.52 46.15 -7.42
CA GLY A 10 -18.82 45.04 -8.06
C GLY A 10 -18.84 43.81 -7.18
N LEU A 11 -19.59 42.79 -7.60
CA LEU A 11 -19.63 41.46 -6.98
C LEU A 11 -18.38 40.69 -7.43
N ALA A 12 -17.34 40.68 -6.59
CA ALA A 12 -16.17 39.81 -6.79
C ALA A 12 -16.58 38.37 -6.52
N ALA A 13 -16.86 37.60 -7.57
CA ALA A 13 -17.05 36.17 -7.48
C ALA A 13 -15.70 35.51 -7.16
N LEU A 14 -15.51 35.12 -5.90
CA LEU A 14 -14.38 34.31 -5.47
C LEU A 14 -14.59 32.90 -6.04
N LEU A 15 -13.92 32.58 -7.16
CA LEU A 15 -13.86 31.23 -7.69
C LEU A 15 -13.05 30.37 -6.74
N LEU A 16 -13.73 29.69 -5.80
CA LEU A 16 -13.16 28.55 -5.09
C LEU A 16 -12.92 27.43 -6.13
N ALA A 17 -11.70 27.36 -6.64
CA ALA A 17 -11.26 26.18 -7.38
C ALA A 17 -11.35 24.98 -6.42
N PRO A 18 -12.08 23.89 -6.78
CA PRO A 18 -12.09 22.71 -5.95
C PRO A 18 -10.66 22.18 -5.88
N ALA A 19 -10.11 22.08 -4.67
CA ALA A 19 -8.86 21.40 -4.42
C ALA A 19 -9.04 19.95 -4.89
N LEU A 20 -8.59 19.64 -6.10
CA LEU A 20 -8.55 18.30 -6.66
C LEU A 20 -7.63 17.48 -5.76
N CYS A 21 -8.23 16.74 -4.82
CA CYS A 21 -7.53 15.77 -4.01
C CYS A 21 -6.96 14.71 -4.97
N ARG A 22 -5.73 14.91 -5.42
CA ARG A 22 -4.98 13.90 -6.17
C ARG A 22 -4.78 12.72 -5.23
N ALA A 23 -5.63 11.71 -5.35
CA ALA A 23 -5.52 10.48 -4.58
C ALA A 23 -4.29 9.65 -4.98
N GLN A 24 -3.69 9.95 -6.13
CA GLN A 24 -2.54 9.25 -6.71
C GLN A 24 -1.55 10.23 -7.36
N SER A 25 -0.30 9.82 -7.40
CA SER A 25 0.81 10.53 -8.05
C SER A 25 1.68 9.54 -8.81
N GLN A 26 2.63 10.06 -9.59
CA GLN A 26 3.74 9.30 -10.18
C GLN A 26 5.08 10.01 -9.88
N SER A 27 5.07 10.98 -8.98
CA SER A 27 6.26 11.72 -8.60
C SER A 27 7.07 10.97 -7.55
N PRO A 28 8.41 10.85 -7.71
CA PRO A 28 9.28 10.24 -6.70
C PRO A 28 9.18 10.93 -5.33
N GLU A 29 8.87 12.24 -5.30
CA GLU A 29 8.72 13.02 -4.07
C GLU A 29 7.54 12.55 -3.20
N ASP A 30 6.59 11.81 -3.81
CA ASP A 30 5.46 11.23 -3.09
C ASP A 30 5.74 9.85 -2.50
N LEU A 31 6.92 9.27 -2.77
CA LEU A 31 7.35 8.01 -2.15
C LEU A 31 7.56 8.20 -0.66
N ALA A 32 6.94 7.33 0.10
CA ALA A 32 7.11 7.28 1.56
C ALA A 32 6.67 5.92 2.08
N GLN A 33 7.12 5.57 3.27
CA GLN A 33 6.60 4.42 4.01
C GLN A 33 5.08 4.53 4.19
N GLY A 34 4.38 3.42 4.08
CA GLY A 34 2.92 3.36 4.13
C GLY A 34 2.22 3.68 2.80
N LYS A 35 2.92 4.14 1.76
CA LYS A 35 2.30 4.35 0.44
C LYS A 35 1.98 3.03 -0.25
N ILE A 36 0.99 3.08 -1.14
CA ILE A 36 0.60 1.97 -2.00
C ILE A 36 1.09 2.25 -3.42
N LEU A 37 1.88 1.34 -3.95
CA LEU A 37 2.34 1.37 -5.34
C LEU A 37 1.40 0.50 -6.19
N VAL A 38 1.03 1.00 -7.37
CA VAL A 38 0.22 0.26 -8.35
C VAL A 38 0.97 0.25 -9.67
N ALA A 39 1.22 -0.95 -10.19
CA ALA A 39 1.91 -1.10 -11.47
C ALA A 39 1.06 -0.55 -12.62
N PRO A 40 1.65 0.17 -13.60
CA PRO A 40 0.95 0.60 -14.80
C PRO A 40 0.57 -0.59 -15.67
N ARG A 41 -0.35 -0.37 -16.65
CA ARG A 41 -0.82 -1.44 -17.54
C ARG A 41 0.28 -2.01 -18.43
N ASP A 42 1.25 -1.20 -18.77
CA ASP A 42 2.42 -1.46 -19.62
C ASP A 42 3.69 -1.65 -18.80
N SER A 43 3.57 -2.14 -17.57
CA SER A 43 4.73 -2.43 -16.71
C SER A 43 5.71 -3.34 -17.45
N PRO A 44 6.99 -2.93 -17.59
CA PRO A 44 7.98 -3.69 -18.33
C PRO A 44 8.49 -4.93 -17.56
N ASP A 45 8.32 -4.94 -16.24
CA ASP A 45 8.75 -6.04 -15.38
C ASP A 45 7.61 -7.03 -15.15
N PRO A 46 7.72 -8.27 -15.66
CA PRO A 46 6.69 -9.29 -15.51
C PRO A 46 6.47 -9.71 -14.04
N HIS A 47 7.48 -9.59 -13.17
CA HIS A 47 7.33 -9.89 -11.74
C HIS A 47 6.41 -8.91 -11.02
N PHE A 48 6.30 -7.68 -11.54
CA PHE A 48 5.46 -6.64 -10.97
C PHE A 48 4.24 -6.30 -11.82
N ALA A 49 4.02 -7.01 -12.93
CA ALA A 49 2.83 -6.80 -13.75
C ALA A 49 1.55 -6.98 -12.91
N LYS A 50 0.62 -6.01 -13.03
CA LYS A 50 -0.64 -5.99 -12.26
C LYS A 50 -0.47 -6.06 -10.74
N SER A 51 0.64 -5.54 -10.19
CA SER A 51 0.87 -5.57 -8.75
C SER A 51 0.32 -4.34 -8.03
N VAL A 52 -0.08 -4.57 -6.78
CA VAL A 52 -0.42 -3.56 -5.76
C VAL A 52 0.46 -3.85 -4.56
N ILE A 53 1.34 -2.91 -4.21
CA ILE A 53 2.39 -3.12 -3.22
C ILE A 53 2.28 -2.07 -2.11
N LEU A 54 2.22 -2.53 -0.86
CA LEU A 54 2.39 -1.65 0.30
C LEU A 54 3.89 -1.43 0.55
N LEU A 55 4.35 -0.20 0.57
CA LEU A 55 5.69 0.15 1.03
C LEU A 55 5.75 0.03 2.56
N ALA A 56 6.14 -1.14 3.05
CA ALA A 56 6.25 -1.39 4.48
C ALA A 56 7.45 -0.66 5.09
N ARG A 57 8.54 -0.49 4.33
CA ARG A 57 9.70 0.33 4.69
C ARG A 57 10.17 1.14 3.48
N TYR A 58 10.55 2.39 3.74
CA TYR A 58 11.16 3.26 2.74
C TYR A 58 12.20 4.17 3.40
N SER A 59 13.43 4.15 2.88
CA SER A 59 14.55 4.94 3.39
C SER A 59 15.59 5.17 2.31
N HIS A 60 16.60 5.99 2.61
CA HIS A 60 17.76 6.22 1.71
C HIS A 60 18.59 4.94 1.44
N THR A 61 18.46 3.90 2.25
CA THR A 61 19.14 2.61 2.05
C THR A 61 18.35 1.63 1.21
N GLY A 62 17.13 2.00 0.78
CA GLY A 62 16.25 1.19 -0.05
C GLY A 62 14.83 1.03 0.52
N ALA A 63 14.05 0.19 -0.12
CA ALA A 63 12.66 -0.04 0.24
C ALA A 63 12.32 -1.53 0.34
N LEU A 64 11.31 -1.83 1.17
CA LEU A 64 10.66 -3.14 1.28
C LEU A 64 9.16 -2.96 1.04
N GLY A 65 8.63 -3.72 0.11
CA GLY A 65 7.21 -3.75 -0.21
C GLY A 65 6.60 -5.13 -0.05
N LEU A 66 5.28 -5.17 0.16
CA LEU A 66 4.49 -6.38 0.24
C LEU A 66 3.38 -6.35 -0.81
N MET A 67 3.38 -7.31 -1.74
CA MET A 67 2.32 -7.47 -2.73
C MET A 67 1.04 -7.91 -2.04
N LEU A 68 -0.04 -7.15 -2.22
CA LEU A 68 -1.28 -7.34 -1.46
C LEU A 68 -2.26 -8.32 -2.12
N GLN A 69 -2.16 -8.58 -3.43
CA GLN A 69 -3.19 -9.27 -4.19
C GLN A 69 -2.95 -10.76 -4.40
N TYR A 70 -1.74 -11.27 -4.23
CA TYR A 70 -1.41 -12.65 -4.58
C TYR A 70 -1.58 -13.59 -3.38
N LYS A 71 -2.80 -14.11 -3.22
CA LYS A 71 -3.08 -15.19 -2.27
C LYS A 71 -2.50 -16.50 -2.80
N SER A 72 -1.72 -17.19 -1.97
CA SER A 72 -1.16 -18.50 -2.30
C SER A 72 -2.08 -19.66 -1.91
N ASP A 73 -1.81 -20.85 -2.44
CA ASP A 73 -2.44 -22.09 -2.00
C ASP A 73 -1.76 -22.70 -0.75
N LEU A 74 -0.80 -21.98 -0.18
CA LEU A 74 -0.11 -22.44 1.01
C LEU A 74 -0.99 -22.28 2.26
N THR A 75 -0.90 -23.26 3.13
CA THR A 75 -1.48 -23.21 4.47
C THR A 75 -0.37 -22.98 5.49
N LEU A 76 -0.70 -22.48 6.68
CA LEU A 76 0.28 -22.28 7.76
C LEU A 76 1.04 -23.57 8.13
N LYS A 77 0.42 -24.74 7.96
CA LYS A 77 1.08 -26.04 8.18
C LYS A 77 2.27 -26.28 7.25
N LYS A 78 2.24 -25.67 6.07
CA LYS A 78 3.30 -25.81 5.04
C LYS A 78 4.41 -24.77 5.18
N VAL A 79 4.23 -23.77 6.04
CA VAL A 79 5.26 -22.79 6.42
C VAL A 79 5.98 -23.34 7.64
N PRO A 80 7.25 -23.75 7.54
CA PRO A 80 7.94 -24.52 8.58
C PRO A 80 7.88 -23.87 9.97
N GLU A 81 8.08 -22.56 10.03
CA GLU A 81 8.14 -21.76 11.26
C GLU A 81 6.76 -21.57 11.91
N LEU A 82 5.67 -21.72 11.11
CA LEU A 82 4.30 -21.47 11.54
C LEU A 82 3.47 -22.76 11.73
N LYS A 83 4.09 -23.93 11.66
CA LYS A 83 3.39 -25.23 11.76
C LYS A 83 2.55 -25.38 13.02
N SER A 84 3.00 -24.83 14.15
CA SER A 84 2.28 -24.89 15.44
C SER A 84 0.95 -24.13 15.40
N ALA A 85 0.84 -23.10 14.56
CA ALA A 85 -0.41 -22.36 14.34
C ALA A 85 -1.32 -23.00 13.26
N GLY A 86 -1.02 -24.20 12.82
CA GLY A 86 -1.68 -24.84 11.66
C GLY A 86 -3.17 -25.16 11.81
N LYS A 87 -3.78 -24.92 12.99
CA LYS A 87 -5.23 -24.96 13.16
C LYS A 87 -5.92 -23.68 12.67
N ARG A 88 -5.16 -22.61 12.44
CA ARG A 88 -5.65 -21.33 11.93
C ARG A 88 -5.83 -21.39 10.41
N SER A 89 -6.85 -20.72 9.92
CA SER A 89 -7.19 -20.64 8.48
C SER A 89 -6.76 -19.33 7.83
N ASN A 90 -5.80 -18.60 8.43
CA ASN A 90 -5.29 -17.38 7.82
C ASN A 90 -4.69 -17.69 6.44
N PRO A 91 -5.06 -16.93 5.40
CA PRO A 91 -4.42 -17.06 4.09
C PRO A 91 -2.96 -16.61 4.15
N VAL A 92 -2.13 -17.26 3.36
CA VAL A 92 -0.73 -16.88 3.13
C VAL A 92 -0.64 -16.22 1.76
N PHE A 93 0.05 -15.08 1.67
CA PHE A 93 0.22 -14.30 0.45
C PHE A 93 1.66 -14.38 -0.05
N ILE A 94 1.85 -14.21 -1.36
CA ILE A 94 3.16 -13.99 -1.97
C ILE A 94 3.46 -12.50 -1.87
N GLY A 95 4.40 -12.12 -1.01
CA GLY A 95 4.76 -10.72 -0.76
C GLY A 95 5.66 -10.10 -1.82
N GLY A 96 6.28 -10.92 -2.66
CA GLY A 96 7.16 -10.48 -3.74
C GLY A 96 8.17 -11.55 -4.17
N PRO A 97 9.03 -11.21 -5.16
CA PRO A 97 9.97 -12.16 -5.76
C PRO A 97 11.22 -12.45 -4.92
N VAL A 98 11.49 -11.65 -3.89
CA VAL A 98 12.65 -11.91 -3.02
C VAL A 98 12.25 -12.90 -1.93
N GLU A 99 12.90 -14.06 -1.94
CA GLU A 99 12.65 -15.09 -0.94
C GLU A 99 13.23 -14.73 0.43
N LEU A 100 12.53 -15.15 1.47
CA LEU A 100 12.98 -15.07 2.85
C LEU A 100 12.91 -16.45 3.49
N PRO A 101 13.81 -16.77 4.43
CA PRO A 101 13.73 -18.02 5.19
C PRO A 101 12.52 -18.08 6.12
N SER A 102 11.97 -16.93 6.50
CA SER A 102 10.84 -16.78 7.42
C SER A 102 9.71 -15.97 6.82
N ALA A 103 8.50 -16.16 7.36
CA ALA A 103 7.34 -15.35 6.98
C ALA A 103 7.46 -13.90 7.48
N LEU A 104 6.73 -13.01 6.81
CA LEU A 104 6.44 -11.66 7.30
C LEU A 104 4.95 -11.58 7.63
N MET A 105 4.58 -10.75 8.61
CA MET A 105 3.19 -10.51 8.94
C MET A 105 2.92 -9.02 9.10
N LEU A 106 1.82 -8.56 8.52
CA LEU A 106 1.21 -7.30 8.90
C LEU A 106 0.17 -7.55 10.00
N GLU A 107 0.27 -6.80 11.08
CA GLU A 107 -0.68 -6.79 12.18
C GLU A 107 -1.30 -5.42 12.32
N ARG A 108 -2.64 -5.37 12.38
CA ARG A 108 -3.39 -4.20 12.79
C ARG A 108 -3.54 -4.23 14.32
N SER A 109 -3.08 -3.18 15.00
CA SER A 109 -3.13 -3.07 16.45
C SER A 109 -3.15 -1.61 16.90
N GLU A 110 -3.94 -1.28 17.91
CA GLU A 110 -3.99 0.07 18.50
C GLU A 110 -2.69 0.43 19.28
N THR A 111 -1.94 -0.58 19.67
CA THR A 111 -0.66 -0.42 20.37
C THR A 111 0.40 -1.24 19.66
N GLU A 112 1.66 -0.83 19.79
CA GLU A 112 2.78 -1.57 19.23
C GLU A 112 2.82 -3.01 19.76
N PRO A 113 2.75 -4.03 18.86
CA PRO A 113 2.82 -5.43 19.28
C PRO A 113 4.21 -5.78 19.84
N PRO A 114 4.30 -6.66 20.82
CA PRO A 114 5.57 -7.18 21.29
C PRO A 114 6.36 -7.83 20.15
N GLY A 115 7.61 -7.42 19.97
CA GLY A 115 8.47 -7.93 18.90
C GLY A 115 8.14 -7.42 17.51
N ALA A 116 7.37 -6.33 17.37
CA ALA A 116 7.21 -5.64 16.11
C ALA A 116 8.58 -5.22 15.55
N ALA A 117 8.82 -5.53 14.27
CA ALA A 117 10.05 -5.14 13.60
C ALA A 117 9.99 -3.68 13.15
N LEU A 118 8.79 -3.18 12.83
CA LEU A 118 8.59 -1.86 12.28
C LEU A 118 7.14 -1.39 12.42
N ALA A 119 6.91 -0.14 12.85
CA ALA A 119 5.66 0.56 12.65
C ALA A 119 5.58 1.01 11.19
N VAL A 120 4.61 0.50 10.42
CA VAL A 120 4.47 0.84 8.98
C VAL A 120 3.77 2.18 8.84
N THR A 121 2.58 2.32 9.44
CA THR A 121 1.82 3.57 9.50
C THR A 121 0.65 3.42 10.48
N GLY A 122 0.33 4.50 11.23
CA GLY A 122 -0.80 4.50 12.15
C GLY A 122 -0.80 3.29 13.08
N ASN A 123 -1.81 2.42 12.92
CA ASN A 123 -2.02 1.19 13.68
C ASN A 123 -1.56 -0.09 12.93
N LEU A 124 -0.73 0.04 11.89
CA LEU A 124 -0.22 -1.07 11.11
C LEU A 124 1.24 -1.35 11.41
N TYR A 125 1.56 -2.57 11.81
CA TYR A 125 2.90 -3.02 12.18
C TYR A 125 3.36 -4.20 11.34
N LEU A 126 4.67 -4.25 11.08
CA LEU A 126 5.33 -5.38 10.43
C LEU A 126 6.02 -6.24 11.49
N LEU A 127 5.71 -7.53 11.52
CA LEU A 127 6.37 -8.54 12.31
C LEU A 127 7.22 -9.42 11.39
N ALA A 128 8.45 -9.75 11.86
CA ALA A 128 9.39 -10.57 11.10
C ALA A 128 9.97 -11.72 11.96
N ALA A 129 9.86 -11.64 13.28
CA ALA A 129 10.29 -12.71 14.16
C ALA A 129 9.21 -13.78 14.33
N ASP A 130 9.56 -15.05 14.15
CA ASP A 130 8.63 -16.18 14.24
C ASP A 130 7.85 -16.21 15.57
N THR A 131 8.52 -15.89 16.68
CA THR A 131 7.89 -15.82 18.01
C THR A 131 6.80 -14.74 18.08
N ALA A 132 7.04 -13.57 17.49
CA ALA A 132 6.06 -12.49 17.43
C ALA A 132 4.87 -12.87 16.54
N ILE A 133 5.13 -13.48 15.38
CA ILE A 133 4.11 -13.96 14.46
C ILE A 133 3.24 -15.04 15.10
N LEU A 134 3.85 -16.00 15.81
CA LEU A 134 3.12 -17.06 16.51
C LEU A 134 2.26 -16.50 17.65
N SER A 135 2.77 -15.52 18.41
CA SER A 135 1.98 -14.84 19.44
C SER A 135 0.77 -14.12 18.83
N ALA A 136 0.99 -13.33 17.78
CA ALA A 136 -0.10 -12.66 17.09
C ALA A 136 -1.15 -13.64 16.54
N LEU A 137 -0.70 -14.78 15.97
CA LEU A 137 -1.60 -15.84 15.52
C LEU A 137 -2.39 -16.49 16.67
N HIS A 138 -1.87 -16.50 17.88
CA HIS A 138 -2.59 -16.98 19.06
C HIS A 138 -3.63 -15.96 19.54
N ASP A 139 -3.26 -14.69 19.63
CA ASP A 139 -3.97 -13.68 20.41
C ASP A 139 -4.93 -12.82 19.58
N LYS A 140 -4.71 -12.70 18.26
CA LYS A 140 -5.45 -11.76 17.40
C LYS A 140 -6.43 -12.45 16.46
N PRO A 141 -7.53 -11.79 16.08
CA PRO A 141 -8.44 -12.29 15.06
C PRO A 141 -7.76 -12.32 13.68
N ALA A 142 -8.20 -13.24 12.82
CA ALA A 142 -7.64 -13.40 11.48
C ALA A 142 -7.79 -12.14 10.62
N SER A 143 -8.82 -11.33 10.87
CA SER A 143 -9.10 -10.07 10.17
C SER A 143 -8.03 -9.00 10.38
N ASP A 144 -7.26 -9.08 11.45
CA ASP A 144 -6.24 -8.11 11.80
C ASP A 144 -4.83 -8.55 11.41
N LEU A 145 -4.73 -9.72 10.77
CA LEU A 145 -3.46 -10.35 10.41
C LEU A 145 -3.39 -10.65 8.92
N ARG A 146 -2.25 -10.35 8.30
CA ARG A 146 -1.94 -10.74 6.93
C ARG A 146 -0.53 -11.29 6.83
N ILE A 147 -0.40 -12.53 6.38
CA ILE A 147 0.85 -13.29 6.36
C ILE A 147 1.41 -13.35 4.95
N PHE A 148 2.70 -13.12 4.83
CA PHE A 148 3.40 -13.11 3.55
C PHE A 148 4.61 -14.03 3.58
N ILE A 149 4.88 -14.66 2.43
CA ILE A 149 6.17 -15.26 2.09
C ILE A 149 6.81 -14.44 0.98
N GLY A 150 8.11 -14.15 1.13
CA GLY A 150 8.82 -13.23 0.24
C GLY A 150 8.39 -11.78 0.36
N TYR A 151 9.08 -10.91 -0.37
CA TYR A 151 8.83 -9.47 -0.42
C TYR A 151 9.32 -8.85 -1.73
N ALA A 152 8.90 -7.63 -2.03
CA ALA A 152 9.44 -6.78 -3.08
C ALA A 152 10.55 -5.90 -2.49
N GLY A 153 11.75 -5.98 -3.03
CA GLY A 153 12.92 -5.25 -2.53
C GLY A 153 13.48 -4.29 -3.55
N TRP A 154 13.85 -3.09 -3.11
CA TRP A 154 14.57 -2.09 -3.90
C TRP A 154 15.83 -1.64 -3.18
N GLY A 155 16.94 -1.63 -3.91
CA GLY A 155 18.19 -1.02 -3.44
C GLY A 155 18.10 0.51 -3.37
N PRO A 156 19.18 1.17 -2.85
CA PRO A 156 19.23 2.63 -2.74
C PRO A 156 18.99 3.32 -4.09
N GLY A 157 18.02 4.24 -4.16
CA GLY A 157 17.69 5.02 -5.36
C GLY A 157 16.99 4.26 -6.48
N GLN A 158 16.78 2.94 -6.35
CA GLN A 158 16.16 2.13 -7.39
C GLN A 158 14.68 2.50 -7.57
N LEU A 159 13.90 2.52 -6.49
CA LEU A 159 12.47 2.82 -6.53
C LEU A 159 12.22 4.24 -7.04
N GLU A 160 13.02 5.21 -6.62
CA GLU A 160 12.96 6.59 -7.11
C GLU A 160 13.24 6.68 -8.62
N SER A 161 14.20 5.88 -9.10
CA SER A 161 14.50 5.79 -10.54
C SER A 161 13.34 5.20 -11.34
N GLU A 162 12.69 4.17 -10.81
CA GLU A 162 11.49 3.58 -11.42
C GLU A 162 10.32 4.56 -11.43
N ALA A 163 10.07 5.28 -10.32
CA ALA A 163 9.02 6.29 -10.23
C ALA A 163 9.25 7.45 -11.22
N ARG A 164 10.49 7.95 -11.37
CA ARG A 164 10.83 8.95 -12.39
C ARG A 164 10.48 8.51 -13.81
N ARG A 165 10.58 7.23 -14.10
CA ARG A 165 10.19 6.65 -15.39
C ARG A 165 8.70 6.27 -15.46
N ARG A 166 7.90 6.71 -14.48
CA ARG A 166 6.47 6.41 -14.36
C ARG A 166 6.16 4.92 -14.21
N GLY A 167 7.10 4.16 -13.64
CA GLY A 167 6.93 2.74 -13.36
C GLY A 167 5.91 2.43 -12.29
N TRP A 168 5.45 3.44 -11.54
CA TRP A 168 4.49 3.27 -10.45
C TRP A 168 3.49 4.42 -10.38
N TYR A 169 2.21 4.10 -10.13
CA TYR A 169 1.26 5.04 -9.54
C TYR A 169 1.36 4.93 -8.03
N ILE A 170 1.44 6.08 -7.35
CA ILE A 170 1.63 6.17 -5.90
C ILE A 170 0.34 6.66 -5.26
N PHE A 171 -0.28 5.82 -4.45
CA PHE A 171 -1.50 6.12 -3.72
C PHE A 171 -1.20 6.39 -2.26
N LYS A 172 -2.07 7.15 -1.60
CA LYS A 172 -2.06 7.28 -0.14
C LYS A 172 -2.38 5.93 0.50
N TYR A 173 -1.93 5.77 1.74
CA TYR A 173 -2.34 4.65 2.57
C TYR A 173 -3.86 4.56 2.69
N ASP A 174 -4.35 3.36 2.57
CA ASP A 174 -5.74 3.01 2.82
C ASP A 174 -5.76 1.59 3.40
N GLU A 175 -6.14 1.50 4.67
CA GLU A 175 -6.18 0.24 5.41
C GLU A 175 -7.10 -0.79 4.75
N SER A 176 -8.19 -0.33 4.15
CA SER A 176 -9.13 -1.20 3.45
C SER A 176 -8.50 -1.95 2.27
N LEU A 177 -7.43 -1.42 1.68
CA LEU A 177 -6.67 -2.12 0.63
C LEU A 177 -5.76 -3.19 1.21
N VAL A 178 -5.20 -2.95 2.41
CA VAL A 178 -4.30 -3.90 3.07
C VAL A 178 -5.05 -5.14 3.53
N PHE A 179 -6.25 -4.97 4.06
CA PHE A 179 -7.10 -6.06 4.57
C PHE A 179 -8.31 -6.36 3.67
N ASP A 180 -8.19 -6.08 2.38
CA ASP A 180 -9.27 -6.30 1.40
C ASP A 180 -9.70 -7.78 1.36
N PRO A 181 -11.00 -8.08 1.44
CA PRO A 181 -11.52 -9.44 1.33
C PRO A 181 -11.38 -10.03 -0.08
N HIS A 182 -11.26 -9.17 -1.11
CA HIS A 182 -11.12 -9.52 -2.53
C HIS A 182 -9.81 -8.99 -3.11
N PRO A 183 -8.66 -9.41 -2.58
CA PRO A 183 -7.35 -8.85 -2.94
C PRO A 183 -6.99 -9.07 -4.40
N GLU A 184 -7.48 -10.12 -5.03
CA GLU A 184 -7.27 -10.45 -6.45
C GLU A 184 -7.80 -9.37 -7.41
N THR A 185 -8.75 -8.55 -6.97
CA THR A 185 -9.35 -7.45 -7.75
C THR A 185 -8.72 -6.09 -7.51
N LEU A 186 -7.77 -6.00 -6.57
CA LEU A 186 -7.19 -4.71 -6.13
C LEU A 186 -6.59 -3.93 -7.29
N TRP A 187 -5.80 -4.58 -8.13
CA TRP A 187 -5.13 -3.91 -9.23
C TRP A 187 -6.13 -3.33 -10.23
N ASP A 188 -7.12 -4.13 -10.66
CA ASP A 188 -8.13 -3.68 -11.63
C ASP A 188 -8.91 -2.46 -11.10
N ARG A 189 -9.30 -2.48 -9.83
CA ARG A 189 -10.02 -1.37 -9.19
C ARG A 189 -9.17 -0.11 -9.05
N LEU A 190 -7.87 -0.24 -8.78
CA LEU A 190 -6.99 0.90 -8.58
C LEU A 190 -6.50 1.48 -9.90
N ILE A 191 -6.18 0.65 -10.90
CA ILE A 191 -5.72 1.12 -12.19
C ILE A 191 -6.81 1.86 -12.96
N GLU A 192 -8.08 1.54 -12.78
CA GLU A 192 -9.19 2.30 -13.35
C GLU A 192 -9.29 3.72 -12.78
N LYS A 193 -8.95 3.91 -11.50
CA LYS A 193 -8.94 5.26 -10.89
C LYS A 193 -7.89 6.16 -11.55
N THR A 194 -6.78 5.61 -12.07
CA THR A 194 -5.74 6.39 -12.74
C THR A 194 -6.22 6.97 -14.09
N GLY A 195 -7.00 6.20 -14.86
CA GLY A 195 -7.54 6.64 -16.16
C GLY A 195 -8.61 7.72 -16.06
N ARG A 196 -9.47 7.67 -15.04
CA ARG A 196 -10.54 8.68 -14.81
C ARG A 196 -9.98 10.05 -14.43
N SER A 197 -8.80 10.11 -13.81
CA SER A 197 -8.12 11.36 -13.45
C SER A 197 -7.59 12.11 -14.70
N ILE A 198 -7.13 11.37 -15.71
CA ILE A 198 -6.59 11.94 -16.95
C ILE A 198 -7.72 12.45 -17.85
N ALA A 199 -8.86 11.76 -17.90
CA ALA A 199 -10.01 12.16 -18.73
C ALA A 199 -10.71 13.45 -18.27
N ARG A 200 -10.54 13.86 -16.99
CA ARG A 200 -11.08 15.11 -16.45
C ARG A 200 -10.19 16.33 -16.68
N LEU A 201 -9.00 16.16 -17.24
CA LEU A 201 -8.01 17.20 -17.51
C LEU A 201 -7.96 17.58 -19.01
N ARG A 202 -8.82 16.99 -19.84
CA ARG A 202 -9.03 17.32 -21.26
C ARG A 202 -10.42 17.95 -21.44
#